data_2fcf85413ce8761c23c8b70342a6f588
#
_entry.id   2fcf85413ce8761c23c8b70342a6f588
#
_cell.length_a   1.000
_cell.length_b   1.000
_cell.length_c   1.000
_cell.angle_alpha   90.00
_cell.angle_beta   90.00
_cell.angle_gamma   90.00
#
_symmetry.space_group_name_H-M   'P 1'
#
loop_
_entity.id
_entity.type
_entity.pdbx_description
1 polymer ?
#
loop_
_entity_poly.entity_id
_entity_poly.type
_entity_poly.pdbx_seq_one_letter_code
_entity_poly.pdbx_strand_id
1 'polypeptide(L)'
;MRPTSITAIRPAGRPTAAARGSASGGSGGLCCVVLDTGRRLRVTIDDVARCGLLEGASLAPEIVARLVARDAYLGARERALRLLAIRPRSADEIRVRLGQQRVPREIARAVIADLTAAGYLDDLAFARFWVTQRRAARRYGPRRLRWDLRRKGVSAAVADQALSEAVGGDEEARGADERAAAALVQRALAADRRLPPDRRVRRLAALLERRGFTAETIARTLRTIGVLAPLESSDG
;
A
#
# COMPACT_ATOMS: atom_id res chain seq x y z
N MET A 1 -17.68 20.04 -36.70
CA MET A 1 -17.98 18.88 -35.85
C MET A 1 -19.46 18.89 -35.52
N ARG A 2 -20.18 17.76 -35.67
CA ARG A 2 -21.58 17.69 -35.23
C ARG A 2 -21.63 17.80 -33.70
N PRO A 3 -22.59 18.59 -33.14
CA PRO A 3 -22.74 18.64 -31.69
C PRO A 3 -23.16 17.27 -31.17
N THR A 4 -22.54 16.84 -30.06
CA THR A 4 -22.88 15.60 -29.39
C THR A 4 -24.14 15.79 -28.55
N SER A 5 -25.14 14.90 -28.69
CA SER A 5 -26.39 15.00 -27.95
C SER A 5 -26.59 13.81 -27.00
N ILE A 6 -27.44 14.03 -25.97
CA ILE A 6 -27.79 12.98 -24.98
C ILE A 6 -29.00 12.21 -25.54
N THR A 7 -28.86 10.93 -25.72
CA THR A 7 -29.96 10.05 -26.17
C THR A 7 -30.75 9.43 -25.00
N ALA A 8 -30.13 9.22 -23.84
CA ALA A 8 -30.83 8.75 -22.67
C ALA A 8 -30.01 9.02 -21.37
N ILE A 9 -30.74 9.21 -20.26
CA ILE A 9 -30.19 9.26 -18.91
C ILE A 9 -30.90 8.16 -18.11
N ARG A 10 -30.16 7.12 -17.71
CA ARG A 10 -30.71 5.96 -17.01
C ARG A 10 -30.03 5.78 -15.65
N PRO A 11 -30.75 5.31 -14.60
CA PRO A 11 -30.09 4.90 -13.38
C PRO A 11 -29.02 3.85 -13.73
N ALA A 12 -27.80 4.03 -13.28
CA ALA A 12 -26.80 2.98 -13.34
C ALA A 12 -27.23 1.91 -12.33
N GLY A 13 -27.39 0.65 -12.80
CA GLY A 13 -27.91 -0.45 -11.99
C GLY A 13 -27.26 -0.55 -10.61
N ARG A 14 -27.88 -1.31 -9.70
CA ARG A 14 -27.58 -1.42 -8.25
C ARG A 14 -26.10 -1.22 -7.91
N PRO A 15 -25.77 -0.32 -6.97
CA PRO A 15 -24.40 -0.15 -6.51
C PRO A 15 -23.90 -1.48 -5.92
N THR A 16 -22.73 -1.89 -6.34
CA THR A 16 -22.02 -3.03 -5.72
C THR A 16 -21.84 -2.77 -4.23
N ALA A 17 -21.77 -3.82 -3.41
CA ALA A 17 -21.67 -3.73 -1.95
C ALA A 17 -20.54 -2.77 -1.47
N ALA A 18 -19.47 -2.62 -2.25
CA ALA A 18 -18.37 -1.69 -2.01
C ALA A 18 -18.77 -0.19 -2.09
N ALA A 19 -19.89 0.14 -2.77
CA ALA A 19 -20.36 1.52 -2.88
C ALA A 19 -21.25 1.95 -1.71
N ARG A 20 -21.68 1.06 -0.84
CA ARG A 20 -22.59 1.33 0.29
C ARG A 20 -21.89 1.85 1.56
N GLY A 21 -20.56 1.78 1.65
CA GLY A 21 -19.80 2.16 2.83
C GLY A 21 -19.45 3.64 2.96
N SER A 22 -19.86 4.50 2.04
CA SER A 22 -19.48 5.92 2.02
C SER A 22 -20.63 6.80 2.54
N ALA A 23 -20.83 6.81 3.85
CA ALA A 23 -21.76 7.69 4.54
C ALA A 23 -21.09 9.03 4.93
N SER A 24 -20.39 9.68 4.02
CA SER A 24 -20.01 11.10 4.20
C SER A 24 -19.67 11.71 2.85
N GLY A 25 -20.56 12.56 2.36
CA GLY A 25 -20.34 13.42 1.19
C GLY A 25 -20.89 12.87 -0.12
N GLY A 26 -22.20 13.08 -0.37
CA GLY A 26 -22.84 12.91 -1.67
C GLY A 26 -23.55 11.56 -1.83
N SER A 27 -24.78 11.48 -1.38
CA SER A 27 -25.74 10.39 -1.68
C SER A 27 -26.24 10.43 -3.14
N GLY A 28 -25.38 10.77 -4.10
CA GLY A 28 -25.72 10.81 -5.50
C GLY A 28 -25.75 9.41 -6.08
N GLY A 29 -26.93 8.85 -6.34
CA GLY A 29 -27.07 7.65 -7.14
C GLY A 29 -26.26 7.79 -8.43
N LEU A 30 -25.76 6.67 -8.97
CA LEU A 30 -25.04 6.65 -10.24
C LEU A 30 -26.05 6.64 -11.40
N CYS A 31 -25.81 7.47 -12.39
CA CYS A 31 -26.53 7.51 -13.66
C CYS A 31 -25.60 7.13 -14.81
N CYS A 32 -26.19 6.57 -15.86
CA CYS A 32 -25.55 6.30 -17.14
C CYS A 32 -26.12 7.28 -18.16
N VAL A 33 -25.30 8.22 -18.62
CA VAL A 33 -25.61 9.11 -19.73
C VAL A 33 -25.16 8.43 -21.01
N VAL A 34 -26.10 8.28 -21.95
CA VAL A 34 -25.85 7.70 -23.28
C VAL A 34 -25.81 8.83 -24.29
N LEU A 35 -24.73 8.91 -25.05
CA LEU A 35 -24.54 9.90 -26.11
C LEU A 35 -24.99 9.33 -27.46
N ASP A 36 -25.30 10.20 -28.43
CA ASP A 36 -25.64 9.85 -29.81
C ASP A 36 -24.56 9.05 -30.53
N THR A 37 -23.31 9.17 -30.09
CA THR A 37 -22.19 8.34 -30.53
C THR A 37 -22.24 6.88 -30.03
N GLY A 38 -23.24 6.51 -29.21
CA GLY A 38 -23.35 5.22 -28.53
C GLY A 38 -22.50 5.12 -27.27
N ARG A 39 -21.69 6.13 -26.94
CA ARG A 39 -20.84 6.13 -25.75
C ARG A 39 -21.70 6.24 -24.48
N ARG A 40 -21.38 5.43 -23.51
CA ARG A 40 -22.04 5.42 -22.19
C ARG A 40 -21.07 5.97 -21.15
N LEU A 41 -21.50 6.98 -20.40
CA LEU A 41 -20.71 7.65 -19.38
C LEU A 41 -21.41 7.52 -18.02
N ARG A 42 -20.69 7.06 -17.01
CA ARG A 42 -21.16 7.01 -15.63
C ARG A 42 -20.95 8.38 -15.00
N VAL A 43 -21.98 8.89 -14.38
CA VAL A 43 -21.99 10.18 -13.67
C VAL A 43 -22.81 10.02 -12.40
N THR A 44 -22.71 10.97 -11.47
CA THR A 44 -23.62 11.03 -10.31
C THR A 44 -24.88 11.84 -10.66
N ILE A 45 -25.94 11.66 -9.88
CA ILE A 45 -27.13 12.51 -9.98
C ILE A 45 -26.77 13.99 -9.81
N ASP A 46 -25.83 14.28 -8.91
CA ASP A 46 -25.33 15.65 -8.69
C ASP A 46 -24.63 16.21 -9.94
N ASP A 47 -23.91 15.37 -10.70
CA ASP A 47 -23.29 15.78 -11.97
C ASP A 47 -24.37 16.07 -13.02
N VAL A 48 -25.46 15.28 -13.07
CA VAL A 48 -26.61 15.53 -13.95
C VAL A 48 -27.26 16.88 -13.63
N ALA A 49 -27.54 17.13 -12.36
CA ALA A 49 -28.14 18.38 -11.91
C ALA A 49 -27.24 19.59 -12.17
N ARG A 50 -25.95 19.49 -11.80
CA ARG A 50 -24.96 20.57 -11.91
C ARG A 50 -24.68 20.97 -13.36
N CYS A 51 -24.68 20.00 -14.25
CA CYS A 51 -24.44 20.24 -15.67
C CYS A 51 -25.73 20.46 -16.45
N GLY A 52 -26.91 20.44 -15.81
CA GLY A 52 -28.20 20.62 -16.47
C GLY A 52 -28.45 19.61 -17.59
N LEU A 53 -28.06 18.35 -17.37
CA LEU A 53 -28.16 17.31 -18.41
C LEU A 53 -29.60 16.88 -18.59
N LEU A 54 -30.10 17.00 -19.82
CA LEU A 54 -31.43 16.58 -20.22
C LEU A 54 -31.35 15.68 -21.46
N GLU A 55 -32.25 14.72 -21.56
CA GLU A 55 -32.40 13.91 -22.79
C GLU A 55 -32.73 14.79 -23.97
N GLY A 56 -32.12 14.52 -25.11
CA GLY A 56 -32.23 15.34 -26.32
C GLY A 56 -31.36 16.62 -26.35
N ALA A 57 -30.76 17.00 -25.22
CA ALA A 57 -29.91 18.20 -25.16
C ALA A 57 -28.59 18.00 -25.93
N SER A 58 -28.22 19.05 -26.67
CA SER A 58 -26.91 19.16 -27.31
C SER A 58 -25.86 19.61 -26.27
N LEU A 59 -24.73 18.95 -26.23
CA LEU A 59 -23.65 19.23 -25.28
C LEU A 59 -22.50 19.99 -25.93
N ALA A 60 -22.03 21.03 -25.28
CA ALA A 60 -20.76 21.67 -25.60
C ALA A 60 -19.59 20.68 -25.41
N PRO A 61 -18.53 20.75 -26.25
CA PRO A 61 -17.37 19.84 -26.16
C PRO A 61 -16.73 19.79 -24.77
N GLU A 62 -16.71 20.92 -24.05
CA GLU A 62 -16.16 21.05 -22.71
C GLU A 62 -16.97 20.24 -21.70
N ILE A 63 -18.31 20.22 -21.84
CA ILE A 63 -19.18 19.40 -20.98
C ILE A 63 -18.94 17.92 -21.26
N VAL A 64 -18.84 17.54 -22.53
CA VAL A 64 -18.51 16.14 -22.90
C VAL A 64 -17.16 15.73 -22.29
N ALA A 65 -16.13 16.57 -22.40
CA ALA A 65 -14.81 16.30 -21.83
C ALA A 65 -14.87 16.12 -20.29
N ARG A 66 -15.65 16.96 -19.59
CA ARG A 66 -15.88 16.85 -18.14
C ARG A 66 -16.59 15.54 -17.78
N LEU A 67 -17.62 15.15 -18.51
CA LEU A 67 -18.34 13.89 -18.26
C LEU A 67 -17.44 12.67 -18.52
N VAL A 68 -16.61 12.72 -19.55
CA VAL A 68 -15.60 11.67 -19.84
C VAL A 68 -14.58 11.56 -18.72
N ALA A 69 -14.07 12.69 -18.23
CA ALA A 69 -13.13 12.69 -17.09
C ALA A 69 -13.82 12.17 -15.81
N ARG A 70 -15.09 12.50 -15.61
CA ARG A 70 -15.89 12.03 -14.47
C ARG A 70 -16.11 10.51 -14.53
N ASP A 71 -16.49 9.96 -15.68
CA ASP A 71 -16.60 8.50 -15.87
C ASP A 71 -15.28 7.77 -15.60
N ALA A 72 -14.17 8.31 -16.12
CA ALA A 72 -12.84 7.76 -15.87
C ALA A 72 -12.48 7.78 -14.38
N TYR A 73 -12.79 8.89 -13.68
CA TYR A 73 -12.59 9.01 -12.23
C TYR A 73 -13.41 7.97 -11.45
N LEU A 74 -14.72 7.87 -11.71
CA LEU A 74 -15.60 6.92 -11.03
C LEU A 74 -15.15 5.48 -11.25
N GLY A 75 -14.75 5.14 -12.47
CA GLY A 75 -14.19 3.84 -12.80
C GLY A 75 -12.87 3.54 -12.11
N ALA A 76 -11.98 4.53 -12.02
CA ALA A 76 -10.71 4.37 -11.32
C ALA A 76 -10.92 4.21 -9.80
N ARG A 77 -11.83 4.99 -9.20
CA ARG A 77 -12.18 4.90 -7.78
C ARG A 77 -12.76 3.52 -7.43
N GLU A 78 -13.68 3.02 -8.23
CA GLU A 78 -14.25 1.69 -8.05
C GLU A 78 -13.19 0.58 -8.12
N ARG A 79 -12.25 0.67 -9.06
CA ARG A 79 -11.13 -0.28 -9.18
C ARG A 79 -10.22 -0.23 -7.96
N ALA A 80 -9.88 0.97 -7.47
CA ALA A 80 -9.08 1.15 -6.28
C ALA A 80 -9.75 0.54 -5.05
N LEU A 81 -11.04 0.80 -4.83
CA LEU A 81 -11.82 0.21 -3.73
C LEU A 81 -11.86 -1.32 -3.80
N ARG A 82 -12.04 -1.90 -4.99
CA ARG A 82 -11.96 -3.37 -5.14
C ARG A 82 -10.58 -3.92 -4.76
N LEU A 83 -9.50 -3.22 -5.08
CA LEU A 83 -8.15 -3.63 -4.70
C LEU A 83 -7.94 -3.56 -3.19
N LEU A 84 -8.48 -2.53 -2.54
CA LEU A 84 -8.38 -2.34 -1.09
C LEU A 84 -9.26 -3.34 -0.31
N ALA A 85 -10.38 -3.76 -0.87
CA ALA A 85 -11.24 -4.79 -0.28
C ALA A 85 -10.57 -6.16 -0.16
N ILE A 86 -9.54 -6.45 -0.97
CA ILE A 86 -8.83 -7.73 -0.94
C ILE A 86 -7.76 -7.74 0.15
N ARG A 87 -6.98 -6.67 0.27
CA ARG A 87 -5.92 -6.48 1.29
C ARG A 87 -5.51 -5.02 1.42
N PRO A 88 -4.92 -4.62 2.55
CA PRO A 88 -4.28 -3.31 2.65
C PRO A 88 -3.23 -3.08 1.55
N ARG A 89 -3.18 -1.86 1.03
CA ARG A 89 -2.22 -1.43 0.00
C ARG A 89 -1.73 -0.03 0.30
N SER A 90 -0.49 0.27 -0.12
CA SER A 90 0.02 1.64 -0.09
C SER A 90 -0.61 2.49 -1.20
N ALA A 91 -0.60 3.80 -1.02
CA ALA A 91 -1.03 4.76 -2.05
C ALA A 91 -0.27 4.56 -3.36
N ASP A 92 1.04 4.27 -3.28
CA ASP A 92 1.87 3.99 -4.46
C ASP A 92 1.50 2.68 -5.16
N GLU A 93 1.19 1.61 -4.43
CA GLU A 93 0.70 0.35 -5.03
C GLU A 93 -0.61 0.60 -5.83
N ILE A 94 -1.51 1.43 -5.31
CA ILE A 94 -2.73 1.83 -6.03
C ILE A 94 -2.39 2.67 -7.26
N ARG A 95 -1.50 3.68 -7.12
CA ARG A 95 -1.05 4.52 -8.24
C ARG A 95 -0.48 3.69 -9.39
N VAL A 96 0.43 2.78 -9.08
CA VAL A 96 1.04 1.88 -10.07
C VAL A 96 -0.02 1.01 -10.74
N ARG A 97 -0.95 0.47 -9.97
CA ARG A 97 -1.99 -0.41 -10.52
C ARG A 97 -2.97 0.32 -11.43
N LEU A 98 -3.38 1.54 -11.07
CA LEU A 98 -4.21 2.39 -11.91
C LEU A 98 -3.47 2.79 -13.20
N GLY A 99 -2.17 3.10 -13.11
CA GLY A 99 -1.32 3.39 -14.25
C GLY A 99 -1.21 2.21 -15.24
N GLN A 100 -1.04 0.98 -14.74
CA GLN A 100 -1.06 -0.23 -15.57
C GLN A 100 -2.38 -0.41 -16.33
N GLN A 101 -3.48 0.10 -15.80
CA GLN A 101 -4.80 0.11 -16.43
C GLN A 101 -5.05 1.35 -17.32
N ARG A 102 -4.00 2.09 -17.64
CA ARG A 102 -4.03 3.30 -18.48
C ARG A 102 -4.91 4.42 -17.94
N VAL A 103 -5.12 4.49 -16.63
CA VAL A 103 -5.80 5.63 -16.01
C VAL A 103 -4.87 6.85 -16.09
N PRO A 104 -5.35 8.00 -16.58
CA PRO A 104 -4.55 9.22 -16.62
C PRO A 104 -4.02 9.60 -15.23
N ARG A 105 -2.77 10.11 -15.18
CA ARG A 105 -2.07 10.41 -13.91
C ARG A 105 -2.85 11.35 -13.01
N GLU A 106 -3.49 12.38 -13.61
CA GLU A 106 -4.29 13.37 -12.86
C GLU A 106 -5.50 12.73 -12.19
N ILE A 107 -6.18 11.83 -12.91
CA ILE A 107 -7.33 11.08 -12.37
C ILE A 107 -6.87 10.12 -11.26
N ALA A 108 -5.76 9.41 -11.46
CA ALA A 108 -5.22 8.51 -10.44
C ALA A 108 -4.83 9.29 -9.17
N ARG A 109 -4.23 10.48 -9.31
CA ARG A 109 -3.86 11.35 -8.20
C ARG A 109 -5.09 11.84 -7.43
N ALA A 110 -6.13 12.30 -8.14
CA ALA A 110 -7.39 12.74 -7.52
C ALA A 110 -8.06 11.59 -6.75
N VAL A 111 -8.16 10.41 -7.35
CA VAL A 111 -8.72 9.22 -6.68
C VAL A 111 -7.95 8.85 -5.42
N ILE A 112 -6.61 8.87 -5.46
CA ILE A 112 -5.77 8.56 -4.30
C ILE A 112 -5.99 9.59 -3.20
N ALA A 113 -5.99 10.89 -3.54
CA ALA A 113 -6.22 11.96 -2.58
C ALA A 113 -7.57 11.80 -1.87
N ASP A 114 -8.64 11.54 -2.63
CA ASP A 114 -9.99 11.37 -2.08
C ASP A 114 -10.10 10.10 -1.21
N LEU A 115 -9.48 9.00 -1.62
CA LEU A 115 -9.48 7.77 -0.83
C LEU A 115 -8.65 7.91 0.46
N THR A 116 -7.59 8.72 0.43
CA THR A 116 -6.80 9.06 1.62
C THR A 116 -7.60 9.95 2.56
N ALA A 117 -8.22 11.01 2.05
CA ALA A 117 -9.08 11.89 2.84
C ALA A 117 -10.27 11.16 3.48
N ALA A 118 -10.82 10.16 2.77
CA ALA A 118 -11.90 9.31 3.26
C ALA A 118 -11.44 8.16 4.19
N GLY A 119 -10.13 8.03 4.48
CA GLY A 119 -9.57 6.99 5.36
C GLY A 119 -9.51 5.58 4.76
N TYR A 120 -9.77 5.42 3.46
CA TYR A 120 -9.61 4.13 2.78
C TYR A 120 -8.15 3.78 2.43
N LEU A 121 -7.32 4.82 2.28
CA LEU A 121 -5.88 4.70 2.08
C LEU A 121 -5.17 5.34 3.28
N ASP A 122 -4.36 4.54 3.95
CA ASP A 122 -3.52 4.94 5.07
C ASP A 122 -2.19 4.20 4.97
N ASP A 123 -1.15 4.91 4.57
CA ASP A 123 0.19 4.34 4.42
C ASP A 123 0.79 3.91 5.76
N LEU A 124 0.41 4.53 6.89
CA LEU A 124 0.87 4.13 8.21
C LEU A 124 0.21 2.81 8.64
N ALA A 125 -1.11 2.69 8.49
CA ALA A 125 -1.83 1.45 8.76
C ALA A 125 -1.32 0.31 7.86
N PHE A 126 -1.07 0.59 6.57
CA PHE A 126 -0.44 -0.36 5.66
C PHE A 126 0.95 -0.78 6.13
N ALA A 127 1.80 0.17 6.56
CA ALA A 127 3.15 -0.11 7.03
C ALA A 127 3.16 -0.96 8.30
N ARG A 128 2.30 -0.65 9.28
CA ARG A 128 2.09 -1.47 10.50
C ARG A 128 1.70 -2.91 10.16
N PHE A 129 0.71 -3.07 9.29
CA PHE A 129 0.29 -4.39 8.81
C PHE A 129 1.45 -5.15 8.14
N TRP A 130 2.20 -4.46 7.24
CA TRP A 130 3.34 -5.06 6.54
C TRP A 130 4.44 -5.52 7.48
N VAL A 131 4.82 -4.67 8.44
CA VAL A 131 5.84 -4.97 9.45
C VAL A 131 5.44 -6.20 10.26
N THR A 132 4.23 -6.21 10.81
CA THR A 132 3.71 -7.33 11.62
C THR A 132 3.74 -8.65 10.84
N GLN A 133 3.20 -8.66 9.63
CA GLN A 133 3.17 -9.86 8.79
C GLN A 133 4.57 -10.38 8.44
N ARG A 134 5.50 -9.48 8.11
CA ARG A 134 6.85 -9.86 7.70
C ARG A 134 7.74 -10.28 8.87
N ARG A 135 7.58 -9.67 10.03
CA ARG A 135 8.26 -10.12 11.25
C ARG A 135 7.81 -11.52 11.64
N ALA A 136 6.52 -11.78 11.72
CA ALA A 136 5.96 -13.07 12.06
C ALA A 136 6.38 -14.17 11.07
N ALA A 137 6.20 -13.95 9.77
CA ALA A 137 6.40 -14.98 8.76
C ALA A 137 7.87 -15.20 8.38
N ARG A 138 8.68 -14.13 8.30
CA ARG A 138 10.03 -14.19 7.69
C ARG A 138 11.17 -13.75 8.60
N ARG A 139 10.88 -13.26 9.79
CA ARG A 139 11.87 -12.75 10.74
C ARG A 139 12.86 -11.78 10.10
N TYR A 140 12.32 -10.81 9.36
CA TYR A 140 13.14 -9.74 8.78
C TYR A 140 13.53 -8.73 9.86
N GLY A 141 14.78 -8.27 9.82
CA GLY A 141 15.26 -7.17 10.62
C GLY A 141 14.81 -5.79 10.09
N PRO A 142 14.98 -4.73 10.89
CA PRO A 142 14.42 -3.41 10.61
C PRO A 142 14.93 -2.79 9.30
N ARG A 143 16.20 -3.00 8.94
CA ARG A 143 16.78 -2.50 7.68
C ARG A 143 16.07 -3.07 6.46
N ARG A 144 15.75 -4.36 6.46
CA ARG A 144 15.05 -5.01 5.35
C ARG A 144 13.60 -4.55 5.27
N LEU A 145 12.92 -4.42 6.41
CA LEU A 145 11.54 -3.95 6.47
C LEU A 145 11.42 -2.52 5.97
N ARG A 146 12.34 -1.62 6.38
CA ARG A 146 12.42 -0.25 5.88
C ARG A 146 12.61 -0.21 4.37
N TRP A 147 13.52 -1.01 3.84
CA TRP A 147 13.76 -1.09 2.41
C TRP A 147 12.53 -1.61 1.63
N ASP A 148 11.86 -2.67 2.14
CA ASP A 148 10.65 -3.22 1.53
C ASP A 148 9.52 -2.16 1.50
N LEU A 149 9.31 -1.40 2.60
CA LEU A 149 8.30 -0.33 2.68
C LEU A 149 8.61 0.81 1.68
N ARG A 150 9.87 1.23 1.58
CA ARG A 150 10.28 2.25 0.59
C ARG A 150 10.02 1.80 -0.83
N ARG A 151 10.28 0.54 -1.17
CA ARG A 151 9.95 -0.03 -2.49
C ARG A 151 8.46 -0.09 -2.76
N LYS A 152 7.62 -0.01 -1.74
CA LYS A 152 6.17 0.10 -1.84
C LYS A 152 5.67 1.54 -1.83
N GLY A 153 6.60 2.50 -1.91
CA GLY A 153 6.31 3.91 -1.98
C GLY A 153 5.93 4.56 -0.66
N VAL A 154 6.08 3.85 0.46
CA VAL A 154 5.89 4.43 1.79
C VAL A 154 7.04 5.38 2.11
N SER A 155 6.75 6.57 2.64
CA SER A 155 7.76 7.55 3.02
C SER A 155 8.68 7.02 4.13
N ALA A 156 9.91 7.55 4.22
CA ALA A 156 10.86 7.13 5.25
C ALA A 156 10.30 7.38 6.66
N ALA A 157 9.70 8.54 6.89
CA ALA A 157 9.12 8.91 8.19
C ALA A 157 8.02 7.94 8.63
N VAL A 158 7.09 7.59 7.71
CA VAL A 158 6.01 6.63 7.99
C VAL A 158 6.55 5.22 8.21
N ALA A 159 7.59 4.82 7.45
CA ALA A 159 8.23 3.52 7.64
C ALA A 159 8.93 3.43 9.01
N ASP A 160 9.64 4.48 9.42
CA ASP A 160 10.31 4.54 10.71
C ASP A 160 9.32 4.58 11.87
N GLN A 161 8.25 5.35 11.74
CA GLN A 161 7.15 5.37 12.71
C GLN A 161 6.51 3.96 12.87
N ALA A 162 6.17 3.29 11.79
CA ALA A 162 5.59 1.95 11.84
C ALA A 162 6.55 0.92 12.46
N LEU A 163 7.87 1.07 12.22
CA LEU A 163 8.87 0.20 12.82
C LEU A 163 9.03 0.44 14.31
N SER A 164 9.03 1.68 14.79
CA SER A 164 9.12 1.99 16.22
C SER A 164 7.88 1.54 16.99
N GLU A 165 6.68 1.77 16.45
CA GLU A 165 5.42 1.37 17.08
C GLU A 165 5.21 -0.16 17.12
N ALA A 166 5.71 -0.88 16.12
CA ALA A 166 5.57 -2.35 16.07
C ALA A 166 6.35 -3.08 17.18
N VAL A 167 7.10 -2.37 18.01
CA VAL A 167 8.05 -2.97 18.95
C VAL A 167 7.99 -2.40 20.37
N GLY A 168 7.08 -1.47 20.64
CA GLY A 168 6.79 -1.03 22.03
C GLY A 168 7.87 -0.18 22.71
N GLY A 169 8.85 0.36 21.96
CA GLY A 169 9.97 1.13 22.49
C GLY A 169 11.33 0.55 22.09
N ASP A 170 12.41 1.35 22.26
CA ASP A 170 13.74 0.99 21.74
C ASP A 170 14.32 -0.29 22.38
N GLU A 171 14.04 -0.56 23.64
CA GLU A 171 14.59 -1.72 24.34
C GLU A 171 13.80 -3.01 24.03
N GLU A 172 12.49 -2.94 23.99
CA GLU A 172 11.65 -4.06 23.52
C GLU A 172 11.90 -4.36 22.04
N ALA A 173 12.18 -3.33 21.24
CA ALA A 173 12.60 -3.46 19.86
C ALA A 173 13.87 -4.28 19.71
N ARG A 174 14.89 -3.92 20.46
CA ARG A 174 16.17 -4.62 20.45
C ARG A 174 15.99 -6.08 20.88
N GLY A 175 15.28 -6.32 21.96
CA GLY A 175 14.99 -7.66 22.45
C GLY A 175 14.20 -8.51 21.44
N ALA A 176 13.22 -7.94 20.75
CA ALA A 176 12.46 -8.64 19.73
C ALA A 176 13.31 -8.97 18.49
N ASP A 177 14.18 -8.05 18.07
CA ASP A 177 15.10 -8.28 16.95
C ASP A 177 16.15 -9.34 17.31
N GLU A 178 16.67 -9.33 18.54
CA GLU A 178 17.58 -10.35 19.03
C GLU A 178 16.93 -11.74 19.08
N ARG A 179 15.70 -11.83 19.61
CA ARG A 179 14.95 -13.12 19.61
C ARG A 179 14.71 -13.63 18.19
N ALA A 180 14.36 -12.73 17.25
CA ALA A 180 14.17 -13.11 15.86
C ALA A 180 15.45 -13.56 15.18
N ALA A 181 16.58 -12.87 15.43
CA ALA A 181 17.89 -13.23 14.94
C ALA A 181 18.37 -14.56 15.54
N ALA A 182 18.22 -14.75 16.86
CA ALA A 182 18.58 -15.98 17.56
C ALA A 182 17.85 -17.21 16.99
N ALA A 183 16.56 -17.10 16.73
CA ALA A 183 15.79 -18.18 16.13
C ALA A 183 16.25 -18.54 14.71
N LEU A 184 16.77 -17.59 13.94
CA LEU A 184 17.38 -17.86 12.63
C LEU A 184 18.73 -18.54 12.76
N VAL A 185 19.56 -18.07 13.69
CA VAL A 185 20.88 -18.64 13.97
C VAL A 185 20.75 -20.09 14.45
N GLN A 186 19.88 -20.38 15.41
CA GLN A 186 19.66 -21.74 15.92
C GLN A 186 19.27 -22.73 14.82
N ARG A 187 18.39 -22.31 13.87
CA ARG A 187 18.02 -23.14 12.73
C ARG A 187 19.21 -23.40 11.79
N ALA A 188 20.02 -22.36 11.54
CA ALA A 188 21.16 -22.46 10.66
C ALA A 188 22.31 -23.27 11.29
N LEU A 189 22.52 -23.17 12.61
CA LEU A 189 23.54 -23.95 13.35
C LEU A 189 23.34 -25.45 13.19
N ALA A 190 22.11 -25.93 13.14
CA ALA A 190 21.84 -27.36 12.96
C ALA A 190 22.40 -27.86 11.61
N ALA A 191 22.37 -27.04 10.57
CA ALA A 191 22.92 -27.37 9.25
C ALA A 191 24.43 -27.14 9.15
N ASP A 192 24.99 -26.23 9.95
CA ASP A 192 26.38 -25.76 9.86
C ASP A 192 27.35 -26.42 10.84
N ARG A 193 26.94 -27.50 11.51
CA ARG A 193 27.73 -28.19 12.56
C ARG A 193 29.13 -28.63 12.09
N ARG A 194 29.29 -28.92 10.81
CA ARG A 194 30.55 -29.39 10.20
C ARG A 194 31.50 -28.29 9.76
N LEU A 195 31.09 -27.02 9.84
CA LEU A 195 31.90 -25.88 9.39
C LEU A 195 32.91 -25.49 10.50
N PRO A 196 34.14 -25.08 10.11
CA PRO A 196 35.11 -24.48 11.05
C PRO A 196 34.47 -23.24 11.72
N PRO A 197 34.85 -22.93 12.98
CA PRO A 197 34.25 -21.85 13.77
C PRO A 197 34.19 -20.50 13.03
N ASP A 198 35.33 -20.07 12.44
CA ASP A 198 35.40 -18.79 11.72
C ASP A 198 34.46 -18.73 10.49
N ARG A 199 34.40 -19.82 9.72
CA ARG A 199 33.50 -19.90 8.57
C ARG A 199 32.04 -19.90 9.01
N ARG A 200 31.74 -20.52 10.15
CA ARG A 200 30.41 -20.55 10.75
C ARG A 200 29.98 -19.15 11.16
N VAL A 201 30.83 -18.41 11.89
CA VAL A 201 30.57 -17.02 12.29
C VAL A 201 30.26 -16.15 11.07
N ARG A 202 31.13 -16.16 10.06
CA ARG A 202 30.95 -15.36 8.84
C ARG A 202 29.66 -15.69 8.11
N ARG A 203 29.32 -16.98 7.99
CA ARG A 203 28.08 -17.42 7.32
C ARG A 203 26.83 -16.98 8.05
N LEU A 204 26.82 -17.10 9.37
CA LEU A 204 25.70 -16.68 10.21
C LEU A 204 25.54 -15.16 10.23
N ALA A 205 26.64 -14.40 10.32
CA ALA A 205 26.62 -12.95 10.19
C ALA A 205 26.03 -12.53 8.83
N ALA A 206 26.52 -13.07 7.73
CA ALA A 206 26.01 -12.80 6.39
C ALA A 206 24.52 -13.19 6.21
N LEU A 207 24.06 -14.25 6.88
CA LEU A 207 22.63 -14.61 6.89
C LEU A 207 21.81 -13.51 7.54
N LEU A 208 22.21 -13.02 8.71
CA LEU A 208 21.50 -11.98 9.46
C LEU A 208 21.56 -10.63 8.74
N GLU A 209 22.69 -10.28 8.11
CA GLU A 209 22.81 -9.07 7.27
C GLU A 209 21.84 -9.09 6.10
N ARG A 210 21.78 -10.20 5.35
CA ARG A 210 20.81 -10.37 4.24
C ARG A 210 19.35 -10.28 4.72
N ARG A 211 19.08 -10.65 5.97
CA ARG A 211 17.77 -10.49 6.61
C ARG A 211 17.53 -9.07 7.13
N GLY A 212 18.55 -8.21 7.13
CA GLY A 212 18.46 -6.79 7.45
C GLY A 212 18.55 -6.48 8.93
N PHE A 213 19.19 -7.32 9.73
CA PHE A 213 19.55 -6.99 11.11
C PHE A 213 20.70 -5.99 11.15
N THR A 214 20.80 -5.21 12.23
CA THR A 214 21.90 -4.28 12.45
C THR A 214 23.16 -5.01 12.86
N ALA A 215 24.34 -4.40 12.62
CA ALA A 215 25.61 -4.97 13.06
C ALA A 215 25.65 -5.24 14.58
N GLU A 216 25.06 -4.32 15.35
CA GLU A 216 24.93 -4.44 16.81
C GLU A 216 24.09 -5.68 17.19
N THR A 217 22.89 -5.84 16.60
CA THR A 217 22.03 -7.01 16.84
C THR A 217 22.74 -8.30 16.43
N ILE A 218 23.46 -8.31 15.32
CA ILE A 218 24.21 -9.46 14.84
C ILE A 218 25.30 -9.85 15.85
N ALA A 219 26.14 -8.89 16.25
CA ALA A 219 27.23 -9.15 17.18
C ALA A 219 26.71 -9.63 18.54
N ARG A 220 25.66 -9.00 19.07
CA ARG A 220 25.04 -9.38 20.34
C ARG A 220 24.43 -10.78 20.27
N THR A 221 23.66 -11.08 19.22
CA THR A 221 23.05 -12.40 19.04
C THR A 221 24.09 -13.50 18.92
N LEU A 222 25.17 -13.32 18.15
CA LEU A 222 26.20 -14.32 17.97
C LEU A 222 27.00 -14.56 19.25
N ARG A 223 27.21 -13.52 20.10
CA ARG A 223 27.82 -13.66 21.43
C ARG A 223 26.91 -14.41 22.38
N THR A 224 25.65 -14.04 22.48
CA THR A 224 24.68 -14.69 23.38
C THR A 224 24.50 -16.18 23.07
N ILE A 225 24.61 -16.59 21.81
CA ILE A 225 24.50 -17.99 21.39
C ILE A 225 25.87 -18.74 21.55
N GLY A 226 26.93 -18.03 21.93
CA GLY A 226 28.24 -18.65 22.11
C GLY A 226 28.98 -19.00 20.81
N VAL A 227 28.63 -18.37 19.71
CA VAL A 227 29.29 -18.55 18.41
C VAL A 227 30.43 -17.55 18.23
N LEU A 228 30.34 -16.40 18.86
CA LEU A 228 31.38 -15.35 18.90
C LEU A 228 31.91 -15.23 20.32
N ALA A 229 33.24 -15.16 20.48
CA ALA A 229 33.85 -14.99 21.78
C ALA A 229 33.35 -13.73 22.50
N PRO A 230 33.22 -13.73 23.84
CA PRO A 230 32.95 -12.51 24.60
C PRO A 230 34.00 -11.45 24.27
N LEU A 231 33.61 -10.18 24.31
CA LEU A 231 34.59 -9.08 24.32
C LEU A 231 35.30 -9.21 25.69
N GLU A 232 36.59 -9.47 25.66
CA GLU A 232 37.41 -9.35 26.87
C GLU A 232 37.29 -7.87 27.30
N SER A 233 36.76 -7.66 28.51
CA SER A 233 36.79 -6.35 29.15
C SER A 233 38.24 -5.98 29.34
N SER A 234 38.75 -5.03 28.56
CA SER A 234 40.03 -4.42 28.83
C SER A 234 39.86 -3.51 30.06
N ASP A 235 39.82 -4.12 31.24
CA ASP A 235 40.15 -3.44 32.49
C ASP A 235 41.65 -3.45 32.62
N GLY A 236 42.25 -2.30 32.35
CA GLY A 236 43.65 -1.98 32.56
C GLY A 236 43.79 -0.50 32.84
#